data_c8117f75cdf05fddf9747fadfc03b03a
#
_entry.id   c8117f75cdf05fddf9747fadfc03b03a
#
_cell.length_a   1.000
_cell.length_b   1.000
_cell.length_c   1.000
_cell.angle_alpha   90.00
_cell.angle_beta   90.00
_cell.angle_gamma   90.00
#
_symmetry.space_group_name_H-M   'P 1'
#
loop_
_entity.id
_entity.type
_entity.pdbx_description
1 polymer ?
#
loop_
_entity_poly.entity_id
_entity_poly.type
_entity_poly.pdbx_seq_one_letter_code
_entity_poly.pdbx_strand_id
1 'polypeptide(L)'
;MQTVIDNFVEQVIQSEVYKPMDYSYVKNRVLALVGEEGANTPTSETDIKKLKDMLVELAETNGKVGSLAEEKDCLGAELMNFITPIPSAVNEKFWSTYQESPEKAVNDFYQLSKDNDYIKLSAIAKNIAFRAETKYGSLEITINLSKPEKDPKAIAAEKLMKASNYPKCLLCMENEGYQGRVNYPARANHRIIRMKLGDEEWGLQYSPYSYFNEHAIFLNTKHIPMAITPKTFEQLLENVDIIPGYFVGSNADLPIAGGSILSHNHYQGGKYVFPMEVAECETNFVFSGFEDIQAGIVKWPMSVLRLRGTNKQRIVELASKILKSWQGYTDLEADIIAATGEVPHHTITPIARVVDGQFEMDLVLRDNHTSELHPDGVYHPHKDVQHIKKENIGLIEVMGLAILPPRLKTELEEVEKYLLGKENAIADYHLEWADQLKEKYPNVKEEEVNSVVQHEVGQVFARVLEDAGVYKNTPFGHEAFMRFVKSVGIN
;
A
#
# COMPACT_ATOMS: atom_id res chain seq x y z
N MET A 1 29.92 29.25 15.68
CA MET A 1 29.11 28.14 15.12
C MET A 1 27.83 28.13 15.97
N GLN A 2 26.70 28.01 15.28
CA GLN A 2 25.42 27.82 15.97
C GLN A 2 25.38 26.42 16.57
N THR A 3 24.52 26.20 17.53
CA THR A 3 24.35 24.91 18.21
C THR A 3 23.31 24.06 17.49
N VAL A 4 23.28 22.74 17.74
CA VAL A 4 22.30 21.84 17.16
C VAL A 4 20.87 22.31 17.47
N ILE A 5 20.64 22.78 18.69
CA ILE A 5 19.30 23.25 19.10
C ILE A 5 18.94 24.58 18.45
N ASP A 6 19.87 25.52 18.33
CA ASP A 6 19.61 26.80 17.69
C ASP A 6 19.30 26.62 16.20
N ASN A 7 20.08 25.77 15.49
CA ASN A 7 19.81 25.48 14.09
C ASN A 7 18.44 24.79 13.91
N PHE A 8 18.08 23.84 14.77
CA PHE A 8 16.76 23.21 14.72
C PHE A 8 15.63 24.24 14.93
N VAL A 9 15.75 25.09 15.96
CA VAL A 9 14.76 26.14 16.24
C VAL A 9 14.66 27.14 15.10
N GLU A 10 15.77 27.52 14.47
CA GLU A 10 15.74 28.38 13.28
C GLU A 10 14.97 27.73 12.11
N GLN A 11 15.17 26.43 11.85
CA GLN A 11 14.40 25.73 10.84
C GLN A 11 12.90 25.67 11.20
N VAL A 12 12.56 25.52 12.48
CA VAL A 12 11.17 25.61 12.94
C VAL A 12 10.58 26.99 12.67
N ILE A 13 11.30 28.06 12.94
CA ILE A 13 10.82 29.44 12.63
C ILE A 13 10.70 29.66 11.12
N GLN A 14 11.64 29.15 10.33
CA GLN A 14 11.60 29.25 8.87
C GLN A 14 10.41 28.49 8.23
N SER A 15 9.88 27.46 8.91
CA SER A 15 8.66 26.76 8.45
C SER A 15 7.38 27.60 8.57
N GLU A 16 7.44 28.76 9.19
CA GLU A 16 6.33 29.70 9.44
C GLU A 16 5.19 29.16 10.34
N VAL A 17 5.33 27.97 10.89
CA VAL A 17 4.38 27.43 11.90
C VAL A 17 4.45 28.26 13.17
N TYR A 18 5.67 28.71 13.53
CA TYR A 18 5.93 29.65 14.60
C TYR A 18 6.52 30.94 14.04
N LYS A 19 6.31 32.05 14.75
CA LYS A 19 6.81 33.37 14.34
C LYS A 19 8.17 33.66 15.01
N PRO A 20 8.97 34.62 14.51
CA PRO A 20 10.28 34.95 15.11
C PRO A 20 10.25 35.25 16.61
N MET A 21 9.17 35.87 17.11
CA MET A 21 8.98 36.11 18.54
C MET A 21 8.83 34.86 19.40
N ASP A 22 8.48 33.72 18.78
CA ASP A 22 8.26 32.43 19.46
C ASP A 22 9.57 31.64 19.65
N TYR A 23 10.71 32.16 19.19
CA TYR A 23 12.00 31.48 19.22
C TYR A 23 12.32 30.88 20.58
N SER A 24 12.30 31.70 21.67
CA SER A 24 12.61 31.24 22.99
C SER A 24 11.60 30.23 23.55
N TYR A 25 10.33 30.37 23.19
CA TYR A 25 9.29 29.41 23.53
C TYR A 25 9.57 28.03 22.87
N VAL A 26 9.83 28.01 21.57
CA VAL A 26 10.16 26.77 20.83
C VAL A 26 11.42 26.14 21.39
N LYS A 27 12.49 26.94 21.59
CA LYS A 27 13.75 26.45 22.18
C LYS A 27 13.54 25.75 23.51
N ASN A 28 12.78 26.37 24.43
CA ASN A 28 12.49 25.81 25.74
C ASN A 28 11.66 24.53 25.66
N ARG A 29 10.73 24.43 24.69
CA ARG A 29 9.94 23.23 24.48
C ARG A 29 10.80 22.07 23.92
N VAL A 30 11.71 22.36 23.01
CA VAL A 30 12.67 21.37 22.50
C VAL A 30 13.62 20.91 23.59
N LEU A 31 14.17 21.83 24.39
CA LEU A 31 15.04 21.49 25.55
C LEU A 31 14.31 20.58 26.55
N ALA A 32 13.04 20.82 26.82
CA ALA A 32 12.25 19.96 27.72
C ALA A 32 12.16 18.52 27.22
N LEU A 33 12.14 18.30 25.87
CA LEU A 33 12.09 16.99 25.23
C LEU A 33 13.47 16.30 25.21
N VAL A 34 14.55 17.04 24.92
CA VAL A 34 15.86 16.44 24.67
C VAL A 34 16.85 16.58 25.85
N GLY A 35 16.58 17.47 26.81
CA GLY A 35 17.48 17.82 27.90
C GLY A 35 18.43 18.97 27.55
N GLU A 36 19.02 19.57 28.57
CA GLU A 36 19.89 20.75 28.42
C GLU A 36 21.36 20.36 28.22
N GLU A 37 21.79 19.22 28.73
CA GLU A 37 23.17 18.75 28.62
C GLU A 37 23.51 18.45 27.16
N GLY A 38 24.64 18.93 26.67
CA GLY A 38 25.06 18.78 25.29
C GLY A 38 24.26 19.59 24.24
N ALA A 39 23.21 20.30 24.62
CA ALA A 39 22.38 21.13 23.73
C ALA A 39 23.18 22.22 22.97
N ASN A 40 24.30 22.67 23.58
CA ASN A 40 25.19 23.67 22.99
C ASN A 40 26.29 23.07 22.06
N THR A 41 26.18 21.81 21.63
CA THR A 41 27.11 21.20 20.69
C THR A 41 27.11 21.99 19.39
N PRO A 42 28.25 22.53 18.93
CA PRO A 42 28.32 23.30 17.69
C PRO A 42 28.08 22.39 16.47
N THR A 43 27.33 22.89 15.51
CA THR A 43 27.11 22.20 14.22
C THR A 43 26.95 23.20 13.09
N SER A 44 27.27 22.76 11.86
CA SER A 44 26.96 23.45 10.62
C SER A 44 25.78 22.81 9.87
N GLU A 45 25.17 21.76 10.43
CA GLU A 45 24.01 21.10 9.82
C GLU A 45 22.81 22.05 9.82
N THR A 46 22.06 22.06 8.72
CA THR A 46 20.84 22.85 8.51
C THR A 46 19.65 22.00 8.02
N ASP A 47 19.89 20.75 7.67
CA ASP A 47 18.81 19.82 7.33
C ASP A 47 18.05 19.45 8.61
N ILE A 48 16.77 19.83 8.68
CA ILE A 48 15.94 19.62 9.87
C ILE A 48 15.78 18.14 10.23
N LYS A 49 15.80 17.20 9.26
CA LYS A 49 15.69 15.78 9.54
C LYS A 49 16.97 15.24 10.19
N LYS A 50 18.13 15.70 9.73
CA LYS A 50 19.41 15.35 10.36
C LYS A 50 19.54 16.02 11.74
N LEU A 51 19.12 17.27 11.88
CA LEU A 51 19.07 17.95 13.18
C LEU A 51 18.14 17.21 14.15
N LYS A 52 16.98 16.72 13.69
CA LYS A 52 16.10 15.86 14.47
C LYS A 52 16.82 14.59 14.92
N ASP A 53 17.54 13.91 14.04
CA ASP A 53 18.30 12.69 14.39
C ASP A 53 19.36 12.98 15.47
N MET A 54 20.13 14.06 15.31
CA MET A 54 21.09 14.51 16.32
C MET A 54 20.43 14.83 17.68
N LEU A 55 19.24 15.44 17.67
CA LEU A 55 18.48 15.75 18.89
C LEU A 55 17.92 14.49 19.55
N VAL A 56 17.54 13.46 18.80
CA VAL A 56 17.11 12.16 19.33
C VAL A 56 18.29 11.44 20.00
N GLU A 57 19.48 11.46 19.39
CA GLU A 57 20.71 10.91 20.00
C GLU A 57 21.09 11.66 21.28
N LEU A 58 20.96 12.97 21.28
CA LEU A 58 21.16 13.80 22.47
C LEU A 58 20.18 13.43 23.60
N ALA A 59 18.90 13.25 23.27
CA ALA A 59 17.87 12.86 24.21
C ALA A 59 18.13 11.47 24.82
N GLU A 60 18.63 10.52 24.03
CA GLU A 60 19.05 9.21 24.54
C GLU A 60 20.21 9.36 25.54
N THR A 61 21.22 10.13 25.20
CA THR A 61 22.37 10.42 26.08
C THR A 61 21.92 11.06 27.38
N ASN A 62 20.94 11.95 27.34
CA ASN A 62 20.36 12.65 28.49
C ASN A 62 19.33 11.81 29.27
N GLY A 63 19.07 10.57 28.86
CA GLY A 63 18.08 9.69 29.50
C GLY A 63 16.64 10.18 29.36
N LYS A 64 16.34 11.01 28.33
CA LYS A 64 14.98 11.51 28.02
C LYS A 64 14.19 10.55 27.17
N VAL A 65 14.86 9.69 26.43
CA VAL A 65 14.30 8.61 25.60
C VAL A 65 15.13 7.34 25.82
N GLY A 66 14.47 6.18 25.71
CA GLY A 66 15.14 4.88 25.79
C GLY A 66 15.88 4.50 24.51
N SER A 67 16.47 3.31 24.54
CA SER A 67 17.26 2.80 23.40
C SER A 67 16.41 2.11 22.30
N LEU A 68 15.12 1.89 22.52
CA LEU A 68 14.25 1.26 21.56
C LEU A 68 13.97 2.17 20.36
N ALA A 69 14.00 1.62 19.16
CA ALA A 69 13.74 2.37 17.93
C ALA A 69 12.35 3.04 17.94
N GLU A 70 11.35 2.35 18.49
CA GLU A 70 9.98 2.86 18.61
C GLU A 70 9.87 4.08 19.54
N GLU A 71 10.65 4.11 20.61
CA GLU A 71 10.71 5.28 21.52
C GLU A 71 11.38 6.47 20.83
N LYS A 72 12.47 6.22 20.09
CA LYS A 72 13.17 7.22 19.29
C LYS A 72 12.29 7.76 18.16
N ASP A 73 11.52 6.91 17.50
CA ASP A 73 10.53 7.32 16.48
C ASP A 73 9.44 8.21 17.07
N CYS A 74 8.96 7.91 18.29
CA CYS A 74 7.99 8.76 18.99
C CYS A 74 8.56 10.16 19.26
N LEU A 75 9.77 10.26 19.76
CA LEU A 75 10.43 11.55 20.00
C LEU A 75 10.72 12.28 18.69
N GLY A 76 11.19 11.56 17.66
CA GLY A 76 11.46 12.13 16.34
C GLY A 76 10.19 12.72 15.71
N ALA A 77 9.06 12.03 15.80
CA ALA A 77 7.78 12.54 15.32
C ALA A 77 7.30 13.77 16.10
N GLU A 78 7.53 13.81 17.43
CA GLU A 78 7.20 14.97 18.25
C GLU A 78 8.07 16.19 17.91
N LEU A 79 9.37 16.00 17.65
CA LEU A 79 10.25 17.07 17.16
C LEU A 79 9.79 17.60 15.80
N MET A 80 9.45 16.71 14.85
CA MET A 80 8.96 17.13 13.55
C MET A 80 7.56 17.74 13.58
N ASN A 81 6.80 17.51 14.66
CA ASN A 81 5.52 18.19 14.88
C ASN A 81 5.65 19.70 15.03
N PHE A 82 6.81 20.23 15.44
CA PHE A 82 7.06 21.68 15.51
C PHE A 82 7.00 22.37 14.14
N ILE A 83 7.28 21.66 13.04
CA ILE A 83 7.14 22.21 11.69
C ILE A 83 5.83 21.80 11.00
N THR A 84 4.94 21.14 11.74
CA THR A 84 3.68 20.61 11.18
C THR A 84 2.52 21.47 11.67
N PRO A 85 1.83 22.23 10.81
CA PRO A 85 0.67 23.03 11.23
C PRO A 85 -0.43 22.16 11.85
N ILE A 86 -1.24 22.75 12.72
CA ILE A 86 -2.36 22.06 13.37
C ILE A 86 -3.40 21.60 12.32
N PRO A 87 -4.21 20.56 12.60
CA PRO A 87 -5.14 19.98 11.63
C PRO A 87 -6.09 20.97 10.96
N SER A 88 -6.63 21.94 11.73
CA SER A 88 -7.52 22.96 11.17
C SER A 88 -6.82 23.84 10.14
N ALA A 89 -5.59 24.29 10.42
CA ALA A 89 -4.82 25.12 9.49
C ALA A 89 -4.44 24.36 8.21
N VAL A 90 -4.08 23.07 8.34
CA VAL A 90 -3.79 22.20 7.16
C VAL A 90 -5.03 22.06 6.28
N ASN A 91 -6.19 21.77 6.89
CA ASN A 91 -7.44 21.59 6.16
C ASN A 91 -7.91 22.91 5.51
N GLU A 92 -7.85 24.03 6.22
CA GLU A 92 -8.19 25.35 5.69
C GLU A 92 -7.32 25.70 4.48
N LYS A 93 -6.01 25.53 4.59
CA LYS A 93 -5.07 25.75 3.48
C LYS A 93 -5.34 24.81 2.31
N PHE A 94 -5.56 23.52 2.57
CA PHE A 94 -5.84 22.54 1.52
C PHE A 94 -7.08 22.96 0.71
N TRP A 95 -8.21 23.21 1.36
CA TRP A 95 -9.46 23.50 0.67
C TRP A 95 -9.50 24.91 0.05
N SER A 96 -8.78 25.88 0.61
CA SER A 96 -8.62 27.18 -0.05
C SER A 96 -7.78 27.06 -1.34
N THR A 97 -6.66 26.34 -1.28
CA THR A 97 -5.83 26.07 -2.47
C THR A 97 -6.58 25.21 -3.50
N TYR A 98 -7.38 24.28 -3.04
CA TYR A 98 -8.18 23.40 -3.90
C TYR A 98 -9.16 24.16 -4.79
N GLN A 99 -9.75 25.26 -4.29
CA GLN A 99 -10.64 26.13 -5.10
C GLN A 99 -9.91 26.78 -6.29
N GLU A 100 -8.60 26.99 -6.17
CA GLU A 100 -7.78 27.56 -7.22
C GLU A 100 -7.21 26.48 -8.13
N SER A 101 -6.69 25.39 -7.53
CA SER A 101 -6.08 24.28 -8.21
C SER A 101 -6.12 23.02 -7.33
N PRO A 102 -7.00 22.05 -7.63
CA PRO A 102 -7.04 20.77 -6.95
C PRO A 102 -5.70 20.04 -6.94
N GLU A 103 -5.00 20.02 -8.08
CA GLU A 103 -3.68 19.38 -8.19
C GLU A 103 -2.66 20.04 -7.26
N LYS A 104 -2.65 21.37 -7.18
CA LYS A 104 -1.73 22.09 -6.28
C LYS A 104 -2.01 21.79 -4.82
N ALA A 105 -3.29 21.72 -4.41
CA ALA A 105 -3.65 21.38 -3.03
C ALA A 105 -3.15 20.01 -2.62
N VAL A 106 -3.32 19.02 -3.50
CA VAL A 106 -2.83 17.64 -3.29
C VAL A 106 -1.30 17.60 -3.20
N ASN A 107 -0.62 18.26 -4.14
CA ASN A 107 0.85 18.34 -4.16
C ASN A 107 1.40 19.04 -2.89
N ASP A 108 0.79 20.12 -2.45
CA ASP A 108 1.19 20.85 -1.24
C ASP A 108 1.04 19.98 0.01
N PHE A 109 -0.05 19.19 0.11
CA PHE A 109 -0.26 18.27 1.23
C PHE A 109 0.70 17.06 1.19
N TYR A 110 0.99 16.55 0.00
CA TYR A 110 2.00 15.50 -0.16
C TYR A 110 3.39 16.01 0.22
N GLN A 111 3.74 17.25 -0.20
CA GLN A 111 5.01 17.88 0.15
C GLN A 111 5.13 18.09 1.66
N LEU A 112 4.09 18.59 2.33
CA LEU A 112 4.04 18.71 3.79
C LEU A 112 4.34 17.36 4.47
N SER A 113 3.71 16.28 3.99
CA SER A 113 3.89 14.94 4.55
C SER A 113 5.29 14.36 4.35
N LYS A 114 6.03 14.85 3.34
CA LYS A 114 7.45 14.53 3.13
C LYS A 114 8.36 15.40 3.99
N ASP A 115 8.10 16.70 4.04
CA ASP A 115 8.96 17.68 4.73
C ASP A 115 8.96 17.46 6.25
N ASN A 116 7.80 17.14 6.82
CA ASN A 116 7.66 16.86 8.23
C ASN A 116 8.08 15.43 8.64
N ASP A 117 8.74 14.68 7.73
CA ASP A 117 9.23 13.30 7.98
C ASP A 117 8.12 12.31 8.39
N TYR A 118 6.86 12.61 8.04
CA TYR A 118 5.78 11.63 8.21
C TYR A 118 5.93 10.49 7.19
N ILE A 119 6.19 10.82 5.91
CA ILE A 119 6.62 9.85 4.91
C ILE A 119 8.11 9.59 5.09
N LYS A 120 8.46 8.37 5.44
CA LYS A 120 9.83 7.94 5.80
C LYS A 120 10.71 7.73 4.57
N LEU A 121 11.01 8.82 3.83
CA LEU A 121 11.76 8.75 2.57
C LEU A 121 13.12 8.06 2.70
N SER A 122 13.85 8.30 3.80
CA SER A 122 15.15 7.66 4.05
C SER A 122 15.05 6.15 4.26
N ALA A 123 13.96 5.68 4.83
CA ALA A 123 13.69 4.26 4.97
C ALA A 123 13.23 3.65 3.64
N ILE A 124 12.35 4.34 2.90
CA ILE A 124 11.86 3.91 1.58
C ILE A 124 12.99 3.79 0.57
N ALA A 125 13.98 4.69 0.61
CA ALA A 125 15.16 4.65 -0.27
C ALA A 125 16.04 3.39 -0.11
N LYS A 126 15.85 2.60 0.97
CA LYS A 126 16.55 1.33 1.19
C LYS A 126 15.91 0.16 0.43
N ASN A 127 14.67 0.31 -0.04
CA ASN A 127 13.96 -0.74 -0.76
C ASN A 127 14.73 -1.13 -2.03
N ILE A 128 14.70 -2.42 -2.37
CA ILE A 128 15.24 -2.92 -3.62
C ILE A 128 14.07 -3.04 -4.59
N ALA A 129 14.12 -2.29 -5.70
CA ALA A 129 13.07 -2.28 -6.72
C ALA A 129 13.65 -2.62 -8.08
N PHE A 130 12.95 -3.47 -8.82
CA PHE A 130 13.29 -3.86 -10.19
C PHE A 130 12.04 -4.23 -10.99
N ARG A 131 12.18 -4.38 -12.30
CA ARG A 131 11.14 -4.83 -13.20
C ARG A 131 11.50 -6.17 -13.83
N ALA A 132 10.50 -6.98 -14.09
CA ALA A 132 10.66 -8.27 -14.77
C ALA A 132 9.63 -8.41 -15.88
N GLU A 133 10.10 -8.67 -17.10
CA GLU A 133 9.26 -8.93 -18.25
C GLU A 133 8.60 -10.30 -18.12
N THR A 134 7.30 -10.35 -18.37
CA THR A 134 6.48 -11.56 -18.34
C THR A 134 5.56 -11.63 -19.56
N LYS A 135 4.85 -12.73 -19.72
CA LYS A 135 3.82 -12.86 -20.79
C LYS A 135 2.63 -11.90 -20.62
N TYR A 136 2.53 -11.23 -19.47
CA TYR A 136 1.49 -10.22 -19.14
C TYR A 136 2.01 -8.78 -19.23
N GLY A 137 3.24 -8.59 -19.65
CA GLY A 137 3.97 -7.32 -19.64
C GLY A 137 4.96 -7.24 -18.50
N SER A 138 5.46 -6.05 -18.26
CA SER A 138 6.48 -5.78 -17.26
C SER A 138 5.85 -5.67 -15.86
N LEU A 139 6.15 -6.61 -14.97
CA LEU A 139 5.76 -6.55 -13.56
C LEU A 139 6.79 -5.79 -12.73
N GLU A 140 6.36 -5.15 -11.69
CA GLU A 140 7.19 -4.39 -10.77
C GLU A 140 7.39 -5.15 -9.46
N ILE A 141 8.62 -5.21 -8.97
CA ILE A 141 8.98 -5.98 -7.79
C ILE A 141 9.68 -5.05 -6.81
N THR A 142 9.22 -5.05 -5.56
CA THR A 142 9.87 -4.33 -4.46
C THR A 142 10.14 -5.28 -3.31
N ILE A 143 11.40 -5.44 -2.92
CA ILE A 143 11.77 -6.04 -1.64
C ILE A 143 11.72 -4.91 -0.61
N ASN A 144 10.77 -4.99 0.29
CA ASN A 144 10.47 -3.91 1.22
C ASN A 144 11.37 -3.95 2.44
N LEU A 145 12.36 -3.04 2.46
CA LEU A 145 13.29 -2.85 3.58
C LEU A 145 12.95 -1.62 4.44
N SER A 146 11.90 -0.88 4.08
CA SER A 146 11.53 0.37 4.76
C SER A 146 10.89 0.16 6.13
N LYS A 147 10.23 -0.98 6.34
CA LYS A 147 9.63 -1.33 7.62
C LYS A 147 10.57 -2.26 8.37
N PRO A 148 11.29 -1.77 9.40
CA PRO A 148 12.21 -2.60 10.16
C PRO A 148 11.49 -3.78 10.82
N GLU A 149 12.18 -4.92 10.89
CA GLU A 149 11.72 -6.02 11.74
C GLU A 149 11.81 -5.60 13.20
N LYS A 150 10.84 -6.04 14.00
CA LYS A 150 10.82 -5.70 15.42
C LYS A 150 11.99 -6.35 16.15
N ASP A 151 12.74 -5.56 16.91
CA ASP A 151 13.78 -6.04 17.82
C ASP A 151 13.13 -7.01 18.86
N PRO A 152 13.76 -8.14 19.18
CA PRO A 152 13.32 -9.02 20.28
C PRO A 152 13.09 -8.29 21.61
N LYS A 153 13.85 -7.23 21.90
CA LYS A 153 13.65 -6.38 23.09
C LYS A 153 12.33 -5.58 23.00
N ALA A 154 11.99 -5.05 21.82
CA ALA A 154 10.73 -4.36 21.61
C ALA A 154 9.55 -5.33 21.78
N ILE A 155 9.65 -6.56 21.25
CA ILE A 155 8.63 -7.59 21.42
C ILE A 155 8.46 -7.95 22.90
N ALA A 156 9.54 -8.05 23.66
CA ALA A 156 9.49 -8.31 25.09
C ALA A 156 8.85 -7.13 25.87
N ALA A 157 9.18 -5.91 25.52
CA ALA A 157 8.60 -4.70 26.13
C ALA A 157 7.09 -4.58 25.83
N GLU A 158 6.67 -4.89 24.60
CA GLU A 158 5.25 -4.90 24.22
C GLU A 158 4.40 -5.83 25.07
N LYS A 159 4.92 -7.01 25.42
CA LYS A 159 4.22 -8.01 26.27
C LYS A 159 3.94 -7.49 27.69
N LEU A 160 4.74 -6.54 28.18
CA LEU A 160 4.61 -5.94 29.51
C LEU A 160 3.66 -4.71 29.52
N MET A 161 3.27 -4.22 28.34
CA MET A 161 2.41 -3.03 28.26
C MET A 161 0.94 -3.37 28.51
N LYS A 162 0.24 -2.44 29.16
CA LYS A 162 -1.21 -2.52 29.28
C LYS A 162 -1.87 -2.43 27.91
N ALA A 163 -2.87 -3.27 27.66
CA ALA A 163 -3.71 -3.15 26.47
C ALA A 163 -4.35 -1.76 26.42
N SER A 164 -4.28 -1.13 25.25
CA SER A 164 -4.93 0.16 25.00
C SER A 164 -5.77 0.04 23.72
N ASN A 165 -6.99 0.52 23.80
CA ASN A 165 -7.91 0.59 22.65
C ASN A 165 -7.93 1.99 22.01
N TYR A 166 -6.91 2.83 22.29
CA TYR A 166 -6.80 4.17 21.72
C TYR A 166 -5.41 4.40 21.11
N PRO A 167 -5.33 4.78 19.85
CA PRO A 167 -6.40 4.69 18.83
C PRO A 167 -6.85 3.23 18.64
N LYS A 168 -8.08 3.02 18.18
CA LYS A 168 -8.66 1.68 18.04
C LYS A 168 -7.97 0.86 16.93
N CYS A 169 -7.58 1.50 15.83
CA CYS A 169 -6.75 0.91 14.78
C CYS A 169 -5.92 1.97 14.05
N LEU A 170 -5.01 1.54 13.18
CA LEU A 170 -4.08 2.39 12.41
C LEU A 170 -4.76 3.37 11.44
N LEU A 171 -6.05 3.18 11.13
CA LEU A 171 -6.84 4.00 10.21
C LEU A 171 -7.86 4.89 10.92
N CYS A 172 -7.94 4.87 12.26
CA CYS A 172 -8.84 5.76 12.99
C CYS A 172 -8.33 7.21 12.96
N MET A 173 -9.29 8.16 12.93
CA MET A 173 -8.99 9.60 12.94
C MET A 173 -8.17 10.04 14.16
N GLU A 174 -8.28 9.31 15.28
CA GLU A 174 -7.54 9.51 16.52
C GLU A 174 -6.02 9.33 16.39
N ASN A 175 -5.57 8.79 15.25
CA ASN A 175 -4.13 8.73 14.95
C ASN A 175 -3.53 10.12 14.67
N GLU A 176 -4.33 11.09 14.23
CA GLU A 176 -3.82 12.42 13.93
C GLU A 176 -3.28 13.12 15.17
N GLY A 177 -2.00 13.41 15.18
CA GLY A 177 -1.31 14.00 16.33
C GLY A 177 -1.05 13.03 17.50
N TYR A 178 -1.31 11.73 17.34
CA TYR A 178 -1.07 10.75 18.41
C TYR A 178 0.43 10.52 18.61
N GLN A 179 0.89 10.64 19.87
CA GLN A 179 2.33 10.56 20.19
C GLN A 179 2.98 9.20 19.87
N GLY A 180 2.20 8.12 19.81
CA GLY A 180 2.75 6.78 19.68
C GLY A 180 3.14 6.13 21.02
N ARG A 181 3.61 4.90 20.94
CA ARG A 181 4.16 4.10 22.05
C ARG A 181 4.90 2.89 21.48
N VAL A 182 5.65 2.15 22.27
CA VAL A 182 6.47 1.00 21.81
C VAL A 182 5.69 0.00 20.94
N ASN A 183 4.44 -0.27 21.25
CA ASN A 183 3.59 -1.18 20.46
C ASN A 183 2.61 -0.47 19.49
N TYR A 184 2.79 0.83 19.25
CA TYR A 184 1.92 1.56 18.34
C TYR A 184 2.68 2.73 17.70
N PRO A 185 2.62 2.90 16.37
CA PRO A 185 3.48 3.84 15.66
C PRO A 185 3.27 5.29 16.08
N ALA A 186 4.35 6.06 15.99
CA ALA A 186 4.35 7.50 16.18
C ALA A 186 3.50 8.21 15.10
N ARG A 187 2.70 9.19 15.52
CA ARG A 187 1.76 9.94 14.68
C ARG A 187 1.67 11.43 15.05
N ALA A 188 2.59 11.96 15.87
CA ALA A 188 2.57 13.36 16.29
C ALA A 188 2.55 14.34 15.10
N ASN A 189 3.35 14.06 14.08
CA ASN A 189 3.46 14.82 12.82
C ASN A 189 2.47 14.38 11.72
N HIS A 190 1.53 13.49 12.03
CA HIS A 190 0.52 13.03 11.09
C HIS A 190 -0.63 14.01 10.94
N ARG A 191 -1.09 14.25 9.70
CA ARG A 191 -2.27 15.08 9.39
C ARG A 191 -3.19 14.38 8.41
N ILE A 192 -4.47 14.70 8.50
CA ILE A 192 -5.54 14.12 7.70
C ILE A 192 -6.37 15.25 7.09
N ILE A 193 -6.56 15.24 5.78
CA ILE A 193 -7.51 16.13 5.11
C ILE A 193 -8.92 15.55 5.28
N ARG A 194 -9.84 16.34 5.81
CA ARG A 194 -11.27 16.00 5.92
C ARG A 194 -11.94 16.23 4.58
N MET A 195 -12.68 15.22 4.11
CA MET A 195 -13.40 15.27 2.85
C MET A 195 -14.75 14.53 2.99
N LYS A 196 -15.58 14.62 1.97
CA LYS A 196 -16.83 13.86 1.87
C LYS A 196 -16.77 12.96 0.66
N LEU A 197 -17.34 11.75 0.82
CA LEU A 197 -17.71 10.89 -0.29
C LEU A 197 -19.19 10.55 -0.14
N GLY A 198 -20.00 11.08 -1.04
CA GLY A 198 -21.45 11.11 -0.87
C GLY A 198 -21.86 11.90 0.37
N ASP A 199 -22.63 11.24 1.23
CA ASP A 199 -23.12 11.77 2.50
C ASP A 199 -22.22 11.43 3.71
N GLU A 200 -21.09 10.74 3.49
CA GLU A 200 -20.20 10.28 4.55
C GLU A 200 -18.94 11.15 4.68
N GLU A 201 -18.51 11.30 5.94
CA GLU A 201 -17.25 11.96 6.26
C GLU A 201 -16.09 10.97 6.09
N TRP A 202 -15.04 11.39 5.37
CA TRP A 202 -13.84 10.64 5.07
C TRP A 202 -12.59 11.46 5.37
N GLY A 203 -11.45 10.80 5.43
CA GLY A 203 -10.16 11.43 5.56
C GLY A 203 -9.21 10.97 4.47
N LEU A 204 -8.37 11.88 3.97
CA LEU A 204 -7.23 11.58 3.10
C LEU A 204 -5.95 11.70 3.91
N GLN A 205 -5.12 10.68 3.89
CA GLN A 205 -3.76 10.66 4.44
C GLN A 205 -2.80 9.95 3.48
N TYR A 206 -1.48 10.15 3.66
CA TYR A 206 -0.48 9.35 2.97
C TYR A 206 0.02 8.17 3.82
N SER A 207 0.52 7.13 3.15
CA SER A 207 1.21 6.04 3.84
C SER A 207 2.60 6.49 4.29
N PRO A 208 3.00 6.27 5.54
CA PRO A 208 4.36 6.62 5.99
C PRO A 208 5.46 5.77 5.32
N TYR A 209 5.13 4.57 4.90
CA TYR A 209 6.00 3.65 4.15
C TYR A 209 5.39 3.39 2.79
N SER A 210 5.50 4.39 1.92
CA SER A 210 4.89 4.37 0.58
C SER A 210 5.53 3.28 -0.29
N TYR A 211 4.70 2.53 -1.00
CA TYR A 211 5.16 1.54 -1.98
C TYR A 211 5.31 2.13 -3.39
N PHE A 212 4.63 3.25 -3.64
CA PHE A 212 4.65 3.98 -4.90
C PHE A 212 4.42 5.48 -4.62
N ASN A 213 4.60 6.31 -5.66
CA ASN A 213 4.46 7.77 -5.52
C ASN A 213 3.03 8.17 -5.09
N GLU A 214 2.96 9.08 -4.12
CA GLU A 214 1.70 9.59 -3.56
C GLU A 214 0.76 8.48 -3.03
N HIS A 215 1.32 7.41 -2.42
CA HIS A 215 0.52 6.34 -1.84
C HIS A 215 -0.41 6.89 -0.75
N ALA A 216 -1.66 7.11 -1.11
CA ALA A 216 -2.71 7.68 -0.30
C ALA A 216 -3.64 6.60 0.28
N ILE A 217 -4.22 6.91 1.43
CA ILE A 217 -5.26 6.12 2.08
C ILE A 217 -6.44 7.04 2.33
N PHE A 218 -7.61 6.65 1.83
CA PHE A 218 -8.88 7.29 2.11
C PHE A 218 -9.60 6.45 3.16
N LEU A 219 -9.84 7.01 4.33
CA LEU A 219 -10.41 6.30 5.47
C LEU A 219 -11.78 6.85 5.85
N ASN A 220 -12.73 5.97 6.14
CA ASN A 220 -13.99 6.38 6.72
C ASN A 220 -13.75 6.91 8.14
N THR A 221 -14.37 8.02 8.52
CA THR A 221 -14.20 8.58 9.86
C THR A 221 -14.81 7.69 10.95
N LYS A 222 -15.73 6.81 10.58
CA LYS A 222 -16.32 5.81 11.47
C LYS A 222 -15.53 4.50 11.38
N HIS A 223 -15.21 3.91 12.52
CA HIS A 223 -14.60 2.57 12.56
C HIS A 223 -15.67 1.51 12.30
N ILE A 224 -15.95 1.28 11.03
CA ILE A 224 -16.89 0.28 10.52
C ILE A 224 -16.16 -0.72 9.62
N PRO A 225 -16.58 -1.98 9.57
CA PRO A 225 -15.91 -2.97 8.73
C PRO A 225 -16.04 -2.63 7.24
N MET A 226 -15.09 -3.13 6.45
CA MET A 226 -15.14 -3.07 5.00
C MET A 226 -16.32 -3.86 4.47
N ALA A 227 -16.92 -3.35 3.39
CA ALA A 227 -17.94 -4.05 2.61
C ALA A 227 -17.89 -3.56 1.16
N ILE A 228 -17.84 -4.48 0.21
CA ILE A 228 -17.93 -4.17 -1.22
C ILE A 228 -19.41 -4.16 -1.61
N THR A 229 -19.89 -2.97 -1.91
CA THR A 229 -21.32 -2.70 -2.22
C THR A 229 -21.41 -1.72 -3.38
N PRO A 230 -22.61 -1.47 -3.95
CA PRO A 230 -22.82 -0.40 -4.93
C PRO A 230 -22.29 0.96 -4.47
N LYS A 231 -22.42 1.29 -3.19
CA LYS A 231 -21.88 2.53 -2.59
C LYS A 231 -20.35 2.60 -2.70
N THR A 232 -19.65 1.48 -2.63
CA THR A 232 -18.19 1.43 -2.84
C THR A 232 -17.84 1.94 -4.24
N PHE A 233 -18.53 1.48 -5.27
CA PHE A 233 -18.29 1.92 -6.65
C PHE A 233 -18.57 3.42 -6.85
N GLU A 234 -19.68 3.91 -6.26
CA GLU A 234 -19.99 5.35 -6.25
C GLU A 234 -18.86 6.16 -5.62
N GLN A 235 -18.42 5.77 -4.42
CA GLN A 235 -17.39 6.46 -3.65
C GLN A 235 -16.01 6.42 -4.35
N LEU A 236 -15.66 5.32 -5.00
CA LEU A 236 -14.40 5.24 -5.78
C LEU A 236 -14.43 6.19 -6.97
N LEU A 237 -15.52 6.23 -7.74
CA LEU A 237 -15.67 7.15 -8.88
C LEU A 237 -15.77 8.62 -8.46
N GLU A 238 -16.41 8.91 -7.33
CA GLU A 238 -16.42 10.25 -6.76
C GLU A 238 -15.03 10.69 -6.30
N ASN A 239 -14.28 9.77 -5.70
CA ASN A 239 -12.94 10.06 -5.19
C ASN A 239 -11.97 10.44 -6.30
N VAL A 240 -11.96 9.70 -7.44
CA VAL A 240 -11.10 10.04 -8.59
C VAL A 240 -11.52 11.31 -9.30
N ASP A 241 -12.76 11.76 -9.10
CA ASP A 241 -13.28 13.04 -9.58
C ASP A 241 -12.80 14.20 -8.68
N ILE A 242 -12.79 14.00 -7.36
CA ILE A 242 -12.33 14.98 -6.36
C ILE A 242 -10.80 15.10 -6.39
N ILE A 243 -10.07 14.00 -6.50
CA ILE A 243 -8.60 13.99 -6.48
C ILE A 243 -8.07 13.66 -7.90
N PRO A 244 -7.85 14.65 -8.75
CA PRO A 244 -7.52 14.44 -10.15
C PRO A 244 -6.16 13.74 -10.32
N GLY A 245 -6.11 12.83 -11.29
CA GLY A 245 -4.89 12.09 -11.65
C GLY A 245 -4.55 10.92 -10.71
N TYR A 246 -5.41 10.63 -9.71
CA TYR A 246 -5.27 9.44 -8.87
C TYR A 246 -6.05 8.26 -9.47
N PHE A 247 -5.53 7.04 -9.27
CA PHE A 247 -6.38 5.88 -9.16
C PHE A 247 -6.86 5.75 -7.72
N VAL A 248 -7.99 5.11 -7.49
CA VAL A 248 -8.48 4.74 -6.16
C VAL A 248 -9.13 3.36 -6.23
N GLY A 249 -8.77 2.47 -5.31
CA GLY A 249 -9.32 1.13 -5.25
C GLY A 249 -9.56 0.65 -3.83
N SER A 250 -10.34 -0.41 -3.70
CA SER A 250 -10.59 -1.09 -2.45
C SER A 250 -9.95 -2.48 -2.42
N ASN A 251 -9.37 -2.86 -1.30
CA ASN A 251 -9.11 -4.28 -1.06
C ASN A 251 -10.43 -5.07 -1.05
N ALA A 252 -10.33 -6.37 -1.27
CA ALA A 252 -11.44 -7.28 -1.04
C ALA A 252 -11.86 -7.26 0.44
N ASP A 253 -13.15 -7.45 0.71
CA ASP A 253 -13.74 -7.42 2.05
C ASP A 253 -13.86 -8.80 2.73
N LEU A 254 -13.37 -9.85 2.06
CA LEU A 254 -13.34 -11.21 2.61
C LEU A 254 -11.91 -11.62 3.02
N PRO A 255 -11.76 -12.44 4.09
CA PRO A 255 -10.46 -13.03 4.47
C PRO A 255 -9.89 -13.83 3.30
N ILE A 256 -8.57 -14.06 3.29
CA ILE A 256 -7.83 -14.81 2.24
C ILE A 256 -7.76 -14.05 0.89
N ALA A 257 -8.86 -13.42 0.47
CA ALA A 257 -8.94 -12.69 -0.80
C ALA A 257 -8.22 -11.33 -0.82
N GLY A 258 -7.42 -11.01 0.19
CA GLY A 258 -6.66 -9.76 0.32
C GLY A 258 -7.23 -8.84 1.41
N GLY A 259 -6.50 -7.77 1.70
CA GLY A 259 -6.87 -6.80 2.72
C GLY A 259 -6.35 -7.13 4.11
N SER A 260 -5.54 -6.21 4.68
CA SER A 260 -4.92 -6.38 5.99
C SER A 260 -5.76 -5.83 7.14
N ILE A 261 -6.68 -4.90 6.88
CA ILE A 261 -7.51 -4.22 7.88
C ILE A 261 -8.97 -4.27 7.43
N LEU A 262 -9.61 -5.42 7.64
CA LEU A 262 -11.02 -5.61 7.26
C LEU A 262 -12.00 -4.92 8.22
N SER A 263 -11.53 -4.57 9.43
CA SER A 263 -12.36 -3.97 10.48
C SER A 263 -12.63 -2.48 10.31
N HIS A 264 -11.93 -1.81 9.37
CA HIS A 264 -12.08 -0.38 9.14
C HIS A 264 -12.18 -0.07 7.65
N ASN A 265 -13.31 0.47 7.22
CA ASN A 265 -13.56 0.79 5.82
C ASN A 265 -12.61 1.86 5.31
N HIS A 266 -11.87 1.53 4.26
CA HIS A 266 -10.87 2.41 3.65
C HIS A 266 -10.60 2.03 2.20
N TYR A 267 -10.10 3.00 1.44
CA TYR A 267 -9.60 2.83 0.08
C TYR A 267 -8.13 3.23 0.00
N GLN A 268 -7.43 2.73 -1.00
CA GLN A 268 -6.07 3.15 -1.31
C GLN A 268 -6.02 3.77 -2.70
N GLY A 269 -5.16 4.76 -2.87
CA GLY A 269 -5.01 5.44 -4.14
C GLY A 269 -3.67 6.14 -4.26
N GLY A 270 -3.48 6.86 -5.35
CA GLY A 270 -2.28 7.65 -5.58
C GLY A 270 -2.08 8.00 -7.05
N LYS A 271 -1.08 8.84 -7.30
CA LYS A 271 -0.68 9.24 -8.65
C LYS A 271 0.37 8.27 -9.18
N TYR A 272 -0.09 7.12 -9.66
CA TYR A 272 0.78 6.05 -10.14
C TYR A 272 0.08 5.23 -11.23
N VAL A 273 0.84 4.84 -12.26
CA VAL A 273 0.36 3.99 -13.34
C VAL A 273 0.92 2.58 -13.14
N PHE A 274 0.04 1.65 -12.85
CA PHE A 274 0.41 0.24 -12.61
C PHE A 274 0.45 -0.59 -13.89
N PRO A 275 1.20 -1.70 -13.90
CA PRO A 275 1.22 -2.63 -15.04
C PRO A 275 -0.18 -3.07 -15.52
N MET A 276 -1.12 -3.34 -14.62
CA MET A 276 -2.48 -3.74 -14.99
C MET A 276 -3.24 -2.63 -15.73
N GLU A 277 -2.97 -1.36 -15.42
CA GLU A 277 -3.65 -0.23 -16.07
C GLU A 277 -3.35 -0.17 -17.56
N VAL A 278 -2.09 -0.42 -17.94
CA VAL A 278 -1.64 -0.39 -19.33
C VAL A 278 -1.90 -1.69 -20.09
N ALA A 279 -2.36 -2.74 -19.41
CA ALA A 279 -2.71 -4.00 -20.03
C ALA A 279 -3.97 -3.85 -20.92
N GLU A 280 -3.92 -4.43 -22.12
CA GLU A 280 -5.02 -4.38 -23.09
C GLU A 280 -6.13 -5.36 -22.72
N CYS A 281 -7.35 -5.08 -23.20
CA CYS A 281 -8.43 -6.06 -23.18
C CYS A 281 -8.23 -7.07 -24.31
N GLU A 282 -8.16 -8.36 -23.99
CA GLU A 282 -8.05 -9.45 -24.97
C GLU A 282 -9.40 -9.84 -25.58
N THR A 283 -10.50 -9.55 -24.88
CA THR A 283 -11.87 -9.80 -25.35
C THR A 283 -12.74 -8.61 -24.99
N ASN A 284 -13.40 -8.03 -26.00
CA ASN A 284 -14.34 -6.93 -25.82
C ASN A 284 -15.77 -7.41 -26.09
N PHE A 285 -16.72 -6.88 -25.34
CA PHE A 285 -18.14 -7.16 -25.48
C PHE A 285 -18.99 -6.00 -24.96
N VAL A 286 -20.31 -6.09 -25.17
CA VAL A 286 -21.27 -5.10 -24.72
C VAL A 286 -22.32 -5.80 -23.85
N PHE A 287 -22.56 -5.25 -22.64
CA PHE A 287 -23.64 -5.74 -21.79
C PHE A 287 -24.99 -5.17 -22.24
N SER A 288 -26.00 -6.04 -22.32
CA SER A 288 -27.35 -5.67 -22.73
C SER A 288 -27.94 -4.60 -21.79
N GLY A 289 -28.35 -3.48 -22.39
CA GLY A 289 -28.83 -2.30 -21.67
C GLY A 289 -27.72 -1.36 -21.17
N PHE A 290 -26.44 -1.61 -21.56
CA PHE A 290 -25.28 -0.78 -21.23
C PHE A 290 -24.40 -0.54 -22.46
N GLU A 291 -25.03 -0.24 -23.59
CA GLU A 291 -24.38 0.00 -24.87
C GLU A 291 -23.51 1.28 -24.87
N ASP A 292 -23.68 2.12 -23.87
CA ASP A 292 -22.90 3.32 -23.60
C ASP A 292 -21.60 3.05 -22.79
N ILE A 293 -21.36 1.80 -22.36
CA ILE A 293 -20.17 1.38 -21.61
C ILE A 293 -19.35 0.39 -22.46
N GLN A 294 -18.09 0.69 -22.65
CA GLN A 294 -17.11 -0.25 -23.18
C GLN A 294 -16.75 -1.25 -22.08
N ALA A 295 -16.81 -2.55 -22.40
CA ALA A 295 -16.47 -3.59 -21.45
C ALA A 295 -15.56 -4.65 -22.10
N GLY A 296 -14.66 -5.23 -21.30
CA GLY A 296 -13.77 -6.28 -21.78
C GLY A 296 -13.07 -7.05 -20.66
N ILE A 297 -12.51 -8.20 -21.02
CA ILE A 297 -11.60 -8.98 -20.17
C ILE A 297 -10.18 -8.46 -20.42
N VAL A 298 -9.50 -8.05 -19.35
CA VAL A 298 -8.11 -7.59 -19.43
C VAL A 298 -7.16 -8.79 -19.57
N LYS A 299 -6.18 -8.71 -20.45
CA LYS A 299 -5.10 -9.69 -20.56
C LYS A 299 -4.18 -9.60 -19.34
N TRP A 300 -4.56 -10.28 -18.28
CA TRP A 300 -3.93 -10.22 -16.97
C TRP A 300 -3.90 -11.60 -16.31
N PRO A 301 -2.93 -11.88 -15.39
CA PRO A 301 -2.90 -13.18 -14.71
C PRO A 301 -4.12 -13.42 -13.80
N MET A 302 -4.76 -12.35 -13.33
CA MET A 302 -6.01 -12.43 -12.55
C MET A 302 -7.22 -12.09 -13.43
N SER A 303 -8.41 -12.44 -12.95
CA SER A 303 -9.67 -12.31 -13.71
C SER A 303 -10.23 -10.89 -13.56
N VAL A 304 -10.02 -10.05 -14.56
CA VAL A 304 -10.36 -8.63 -14.53
C VAL A 304 -11.37 -8.28 -15.62
N LEU A 305 -12.49 -7.67 -15.22
CA LEU A 305 -13.43 -7.00 -16.10
C LEU A 305 -13.18 -5.49 -16.05
N ARG A 306 -12.85 -4.89 -17.19
CA ARG A 306 -12.68 -3.44 -17.34
C ARG A 306 -13.93 -2.82 -17.91
N LEU A 307 -14.42 -1.77 -17.25
CA LEU A 307 -15.56 -0.97 -17.68
C LEU A 307 -15.08 0.45 -17.94
N ARG A 308 -15.46 1.07 -19.07
CA ARG A 308 -15.09 2.44 -19.40
C ARG A 308 -16.29 3.19 -19.96
N GLY A 309 -16.51 4.41 -19.51
CA GLY A 309 -17.60 5.28 -19.94
C GLY A 309 -17.51 6.68 -19.38
N THR A 310 -18.37 7.57 -19.87
CA THR A 310 -18.41 8.97 -19.43
C THR A 310 -19.40 9.22 -18.29
N ASN A 311 -20.35 8.30 -18.07
CA ASN A 311 -21.39 8.42 -17.06
C ASN A 311 -21.11 7.54 -15.85
N LYS A 312 -20.73 8.15 -14.72
CA LYS A 312 -20.43 7.46 -13.46
C LYS A 312 -21.57 6.55 -13.00
N GLN A 313 -22.79 7.04 -13.03
CA GLN A 313 -23.96 6.30 -12.55
C GLN A 313 -24.19 5.01 -13.35
N ARG A 314 -23.98 5.05 -14.66
CA ARG A 314 -24.12 3.88 -15.52
C ARG A 314 -23.03 2.82 -15.25
N ILE A 315 -21.80 3.28 -14.95
CA ILE A 315 -20.71 2.37 -14.54
C ILE A 315 -21.08 1.71 -13.19
N VAL A 316 -21.58 2.48 -12.22
CA VAL A 316 -22.03 1.95 -10.92
C VAL A 316 -23.13 0.91 -11.09
N GLU A 317 -24.14 1.18 -11.93
CA GLU A 317 -25.25 0.25 -12.20
C GLU A 317 -24.72 -1.07 -12.79
N LEU A 318 -23.83 -1.01 -13.77
CA LEU A 318 -23.27 -2.21 -14.38
C LEU A 318 -22.33 -2.95 -13.42
N ALA A 319 -21.44 -2.26 -12.71
CA ALA A 319 -20.56 -2.85 -11.70
C ALA A 319 -21.36 -3.54 -10.59
N SER A 320 -22.48 -2.93 -10.16
CA SER A 320 -23.39 -3.50 -9.17
C SER A 320 -24.10 -4.75 -9.67
N LYS A 321 -24.50 -4.76 -10.95
CA LYS A 321 -25.07 -5.94 -11.61
C LYS A 321 -24.06 -7.08 -11.67
N ILE A 322 -22.80 -6.78 -12.03
CA ILE A 322 -21.71 -7.77 -12.08
C ILE A 322 -21.43 -8.32 -10.69
N LEU A 323 -21.28 -7.45 -9.66
CA LEU A 323 -21.05 -7.87 -8.27
C LEU A 323 -22.17 -8.83 -7.79
N LYS A 324 -23.42 -8.45 -7.98
CA LYS A 324 -24.57 -9.28 -7.58
C LYS A 324 -24.58 -10.63 -8.29
N SER A 325 -24.29 -10.63 -9.57
CA SER A 325 -24.20 -11.88 -10.35
C SER A 325 -23.04 -12.75 -9.85
N TRP A 326 -21.86 -12.15 -9.57
CA TRP A 326 -20.68 -12.85 -9.08
C TRP A 326 -20.93 -13.48 -7.72
N GLN A 327 -21.55 -12.77 -6.79
CA GLN A 327 -21.86 -13.25 -5.44
C GLN A 327 -22.73 -14.53 -5.43
N GLY A 328 -23.54 -14.75 -6.44
CA GLY A 328 -24.39 -15.94 -6.56
C GLY A 328 -23.94 -16.96 -7.60
N TYR A 329 -22.79 -16.75 -8.26
CA TYR A 329 -22.37 -17.60 -9.39
C TYR A 329 -21.58 -18.81 -8.92
N THR A 330 -21.99 -20.00 -9.35
CA THR A 330 -21.27 -21.27 -9.13
C THR A 330 -21.04 -21.95 -10.47
N ASP A 331 -19.81 -22.38 -10.73
CA ASP A 331 -19.38 -23.16 -11.90
C ASP A 331 -18.42 -24.25 -11.41
N LEU A 332 -18.98 -25.41 -11.04
CA LEU A 332 -18.21 -26.52 -10.46
C LEU A 332 -17.17 -27.10 -11.43
N GLU A 333 -17.37 -26.95 -12.75
CA GLU A 333 -16.37 -27.37 -13.73
C GLU A 333 -15.09 -26.52 -13.65
N ALA A 334 -15.25 -25.26 -13.27
CA ALA A 334 -14.14 -24.32 -13.11
C ALA A 334 -13.68 -24.15 -11.65
N ASP A 335 -14.15 -25.01 -10.74
CA ASP A 335 -13.89 -24.95 -9.28
C ASP A 335 -14.32 -23.62 -8.63
N ILE A 336 -15.42 -23.04 -9.11
CA ILE A 336 -15.98 -21.77 -8.61
C ILE A 336 -17.20 -22.06 -7.77
N ILE A 337 -17.15 -21.65 -6.51
CA ILE A 337 -18.16 -21.97 -5.49
C ILE A 337 -18.61 -20.69 -4.79
N ALA A 338 -19.85 -20.25 -5.03
CA ALA A 338 -20.38 -19.02 -4.48
C ALA A 338 -20.43 -19.00 -2.94
N ALA A 339 -20.72 -20.15 -2.32
CA ALA A 339 -20.81 -20.30 -0.87
C ALA A 339 -20.66 -21.75 -0.43
N THR A 340 -20.17 -21.95 0.79
CA THR A 340 -20.20 -23.23 1.49
C THR A 340 -21.13 -23.12 2.70
N GLY A 341 -22.31 -23.74 2.60
CA GLY A 341 -23.40 -23.47 3.52
C GLY A 341 -23.86 -22.03 3.45
N GLU A 342 -23.77 -21.29 4.56
CA GLU A 342 -24.12 -19.86 4.62
C GLU A 342 -22.92 -18.91 4.45
N VAL A 343 -21.69 -19.46 4.29
CA VAL A 343 -20.46 -18.67 4.19
C VAL A 343 -20.22 -18.28 2.73
N PRO A 344 -20.30 -16.99 2.35
CA PRO A 344 -20.03 -16.53 1.00
C PRO A 344 -18.52 -16.55 0.71
N HIS A 345 -18.17 -16.80 -0.57
CA HIS A 345 -16.77 -16.85 -1.02
C HIS A 345 -16.42 -15.75 -2.01
N HIS A 346 -17.38 -15.15 -2.66
CA HIS A 346 -17.16 -14.23 -3.77
C HIS A 346 -17.21 -12.76 -3.35
N THR A 347 -16.22 -12.02 -3.81
CA THR A 347 -16.16 -10.57 -3.70
C THR A 347 -15.39 -10.00 -4.90
N ILE A 348 -15.19 -8.69 -4.93
CA ILE A 348 -14.47 -7.97 -5.98
C ILE A 348 -13.43 -7.06 -5.33
N THR A 349 -12.28 -6.92 -5.98
CA THR A 349 -11.32 -5.84 -5.74
C THR A 349 -11.54 -4.79 -6.83
N PRO A 350 -12.28 -3.69 -6.56
CA PRO A 350 -12.57 -2.65 -7.54
C PRO A 350 -11.49 -1.58 -7.55
N ILE A 351 -11.12 -1.10 -8.76
CA ILE A 351 -10.17 -0.02 -8.98
C ILE A 351 -10.77 0.98 -9.97
N ALA A 352 -10.83 2.25 -9.57
CA ALA A 352 -11.32 3.34 -10.39
C ALA A 352 -10.21 4.31 -10.76
N ARG A 353 -10.30 4.93 -11.95
CA ARG A 353 -9.43 6.01 -12.43
C ARG A 353 -10.10 6.77 -13.57
N VAL A 354 -9.48 7.87 -13.97
CA VAL A 354 -9.88 8.61 -15.17
C VAL A 354 -8.78 8.45 -16.22
N VAL A 355 -9.15 7.95 -17.39
CA VAL A 355 -8.25 7.74 -18.53
C VAL A 355 -8.85 8.45 -19.76
N ASP A 356 -8.11 9.32 -20.40
CA ASP A 356 -8.55 10.08 -21.58
C ASP A 356 -9.91 10.79 -21.40
N GLY A 357 -10.17 11.30 -20.18
CA GLY A 357 -11.41 12.00 -19.84
C GLY A 357 -12.63 11.08 -19.64
N GLN A 358 -12.43 9.78 -19.60
CA GLN A 358 -13.46 8.80 -19.27
C GLN A 358 -13.18 8.14 -17.94
N PHE A 359 -14.24 7.80 -17.20
CA PHE A 359 -14.13 6.96 -16.02
C PHE A 359 -13.88 5.52 -16.43
N GLU A 360 -12.91 4.91 -15.77
CA GLU A 360 -12.57 3.50 -15.95
C GLU A 360 -12.63 2.79 -14.61
N MET A 361 -13.26 1.62 -14.58
CA MET A 361 -13.34 0.76 -13.40
C MET A 361 -12.92 -0.66 -13.76
N ASP A 362 -11.87 -1.15 -13.12
CA ASP A 362 -11.47 -2.55 -13.15
C ASP A 362 -12.13 -3.30 -11.99
N LEU A 363 -12.81 -4.39 -12.30
CA LEU A 363 -13.45 -5.29 -11.35
C LEU A 363 -12.67 -6.60 -11.34
N VAL A 364 -11.82 -6.79 -10.33
CA VAL A 364 -11.05 -8.04 -10.18
C VAL A 364 -11.88 -9.02 -9.36
N LEU A 365 -12.29 -10.12 -9.99
CA LEU A 365 -13.08 -11.17 -9.34
C LEU A 365 -12.22 -11.91 -8.32
N ARG A 366 -12.75 -12.08 -7.11
CA ARG A 366 -12.07 -12.77 -6.01
C ARG A 366 -12.98 -13.86 -5.44
N ASP A 367 -12.32 -14.92 -4.98
CA ASP A 367 -12.95 -16.05 -4.33
C ASP A 367 -12.02 -16.55 -3.20
N ASN A 368 -12.56 -16.83 -2.02
CA ASN A 368 -11.79 -17.23 -0.84
C ASN A 368 -12.08 -18.64 -0.35
N HIS A 369 -12.72 -19.50 -1.16
CA HIS A 369 -12.99 -20.84 -0.71
C HIS A 369 -11.68 -21.66 -0.55
N THR A 370 -11.73 -22.65 0.32
CA THR A 370 -10.61 -23.54 0.63
C THR A 370 -10.94 -24.97 0.25
N SER A 371 -9.91 -25.78 0.08
CA SER A 371 -10.05 -27.22 -0.14
C SER A 371 -9.02 -27.97 0.71
N GLU A 372 -9.15 -29.30 0.80
CA GLU A 372 -8.14 -30.13 1.48
C GLU A 372 -6.75 -29.99 0.85
N LEU A 373 -6.69 -29.80 -0.47
CA LEU A 373 -5.43 -29.58 -1.20
C LEU A 373 -4.88 -28.16 -1.00
N HIS A 374 -5.76 -27.18 -0.87
CA HIS A 374 -5.43 -25.75 -0.71
C HIS A 374 -6.09 -25.18 0.56
N PRO A 375 -5.57 -25.52 1.76
CA PRO A 375 -6.16 -25.05 3.02
C PRO A 375 -5.99 -23.55 3.27
N ASP A 376 -4.99 -22.91 2.60
CA ASP A 376 -4.76 -21.47 2.67
C ASP A 376 -5.65 -20.68 1.66
N GLY A 377 -6.37 -21.39 0.77
CA GLY A 377 -7.23 -20.86 -0.28
C GLY A 377 -6.92 -21.47 -1.65
N VAL A 378 -7.97 -21.80 -2.41
CA VAL A 378 -7.83 -22.31 -3.78
C VAL A 378 -7.25 -21.23 -4.69
N TYR A 379 -7.68 -19.98 -4.50
CA TYR A 379 -7.22 -18.79 -5.25
C TYR A 379 -6.29 -17.94 -4.39
N HIS A 380 -5.19 -18.56 -3.98
CA HIS A 380 -4.15 -18.02 -3.11
C HIS A 380 -2.78 -18.52 -3.60
N PRO A 381 -1.65 -17.85 -3.33
CA PRO A 381 -0.33 -18.36 -3.69
C PRO A 381 -0.12 -19.81 -3.19
N HIS A 382 0.13 -20.73 -4.10
CA HIS A 382 0.32 -22.14 -3.77
C HIS A 382 1.71 -22.40 -3.17
N LYS A 383 1.90 -23.58 -2.58
CA LYS A 383 3.12 -23.92 -1.81
C LYS A 383 4.42 -23.76 -2.59
N ASP A 384 4.40 -24.09 -3.87
CA ASP A 384 5.56 -24.02 -4.77
C ASP A 384 6.07 -22.60 -5.02
N VAL A 385 5.24 -21.58 -4.83
CA VAL A 385 5.61 -20.16 -4.98
C VAL A 385 5.79 -19.42 -3.64
N GLN A 386 5.47 -20.06 -2.51
CA GLN A 386 5.50 -19.44 -1.17
C GLN A 386 6.92 -19.13 -0.68
N HIS A 387 7.94 -19.69 -1.28
CA HIS A 387 9.34 -19.32 -1.01
C HIS A 387 9.62 -17.84 -1.39
N ILE A 388 8.89 -17.28 -2.33
CA ILE A 388 8.95 -15.87 -2.72
C ILE A 388 7.80 -15.06 -2.09
N LYS A 389 6.54 -15.51 -2.24
CA LYS A 389 5.36 -14.79 -1.76
C LYS A 389 4.35 -15.75 -1.15
N LYS A 390 4.10 -15.60 0.15
CA LYS A 390 3.16 -16.43 0.91
C LYS A 390 1.88 -15.70 1.30
N GLU A 391 1.97 -14.37 1.48
CA GLU A 391 0.87 -13.57 2.00
C GLU A 391 -0.24 -13.40 0.96
N ASN A 392 -1.43 -13.02 1.44
CA ASN A 392 -2.58 -12.69 0.60
C ASN A 392 -2.23 -11.61 -0.44
N ILE A 393 -2.85 -11.70 -1.62
CA ILE A 393 -2.66 -10.74 -2.71
C ILE A 393 -3.62 -9.58 -2.53
N GLY A 394 -3.10 -8.44 -2.10
CA GLY A 394 -3.85 -7.20 -1.89
C GLY A 394 -3.96 -6.35 -3.15
N LEU A 395 -4.65 -5.20 -3.02
CA LEU A 395 -4.93 -4.27 -4.11
C LEU A 395 -3.70 -3.90 -4.97
N ILE A 396 -2.59 -3.56 -4.32
CA ILE A 396 -1.37 -3.10 -5.00
C ILE A 396 -0.76 -4.24 -5.82
N GLU A 397 -0.71 -5.43 -5.24
CA GLU A 397 -0.14 -6.62 -5.88
C GLU A 397 -1.01 -7.10 -7.04
N VAL A 398 -2.35 -7.02 -6.88
CA VAL A 398 -3.31 -7.28 -7.97
C VAL A 398 -2.98 -6.45 -9.21
N MET A 399 -2.55 -5.19 -9.02
CA MET A 399 -2.22 -4.28 -10.11
C MET A 399 -0.81 -4.48 -10.70
N GLY A 400 -0.02 -5.44 -10.17
CA GLY A 400 1.27 -5.85 -10.74
C GLY A 400 2.51 -5.29 -10.04
N LEU A 401 2.39 -4.73 -8.83
CA LEU A 401 3.51 -4.34 -7.98
C LEU A 401 3.63 -5.31 -6.80
N ALA A 402 4.61 -6.21 -6.85
CA ALA A 402 4.91 -7.12 -5.75
C ALA A 402 5.52 -6.37 -4.56
N ILE A 403 4.99 -6.62 -3.37
CA ILE A 403 5.60 -6.19 -2.11
C ILE A 403 6.13 -7.43 -1.40
N LEU A 404 7.43 -7.65 -1.52
CA LEU A 404 8.11 -8.84 -1.02
C LEU A 404 8.77 -8.57 0.35
N PRO A 405 8.88 -9.60 1.20
CA PRO A 405 9.42 -9.46 2.55
C PRO A 405 10.94 -9.20 2.55
N PRO A 406 11.47 -8.51 3.57
CA PRO A 406 12.88 -8.12 3.66
C PRO A 406 13.86 -9.30 3.69
N ARG A 407 13.44 -10.48 4.19
CA ARG A 407 14.26 -11.71 4.19
C ARG A 407 14.83 -12.06 2.82
N LEU A 408 14.07 -11.77 1.75
CA LEU A 408 14.48 -12.08 0.38
C LEU A 408 15.73 -11.33 -0.07
N LYS A 409 16.13 -10.23 0.56
CA LYS A 409 17.39 -9.58 0.25
C LYS A 409 18.57 -10.54 0.41
N THR A 410 18.70 -11.15 1.58
CA THR A 410 19.81 -12.07 1.90
C THR A 410 19.59 -13.45 1.31
N GLU A 411 18.36 -13.93 1.25
CA GLU A 411 18.04 -15.25 0.71
C GLU A 411 18.34 -15.34 -0.80
N LEU A 412 18.04 -14.29 -1.57
CA LEU A 412 18.35 -14.28 -3.01
C LEU A 412 19.85 -14.18 -3.29
N GLU A 413 20.62 -13.49 -2.43
CA GLU A 413 22.10 -13.50 -2.50
C GLU A 413 22.66 -14.92 -2.31
N GLU A 414 22.05 -15.73 -1.45
CA GLU A 414 22.45 -17.13 -1.28
C GLU A 414 22.03 -18.01 -2.47
N VAL A 415 20.90 -17.72 -3.12
CA VAL A 415 20.52 -18.38 -4.40
C VAL A 415 21.54 -18.03 -5.50
N GLU A 416 21.98 -16.77 -5.62
CA GLU A 416 22.99 -16.36 -6.58
C GLU A 416 24.31 -17.13 -6.37
N LYS A 417 24.77 -17.25 -5.11
CA LYS A 417 25.98 -18.05 -4.78
C LYS A 417 25.82 -19.52 -5.17
N TYR A 418 24.62 -20.10 -4.91
CA TYR A 418 24.31 -21.47 -5.29
C TYR A 418 24.40 -21.69 -6.81
N LEU A 419 23.83 -20.79 -7.60
CA LEU A 419 23.89 -20.85 -9.07
C LEU A 419 25.32 -20.76 -9.59
N LEU A 420 26.17 -19.96 -8.94
CA LEU A 420 27.59 -19.82 -9.28
C LEU A 420 28.47 -20.97 -8.75
N GLY A 421 27.91 -21.94 -8.03
CA GLY A 421 28.69 -23.02 -7.42
C GLY A 421 29.62 -22.57 -6.29
N LYS A 422 29.35 -21.40 -5.68
CA LYS A 422 30.06 -20.86 -4.52
C LYS A 422 29.56 -21.45 -3.21
N GLU A 423 30.37 -21.33 -2.15
CA GLU A 423 29.90 -21.63 -0.78
C GLU A 423 28.69 -20.75 -0.45
N ASN A 424 27.61 -21.37 0.04
CA ASN A 424 26.34 -20.70 0.29
C ASN A 424 25.61 -21.30 1.49
N ALA A 425 24.61 -20.59 1.98
CA ALA A 425 23.69 -20.97 3.04
C ALA A 425 22.23 -20.90 2.55
N ILE A 426 21.98 -21.38 1.33
CA ILE A 426 20.65 -21.37 0.73
C ILE A 426 19.64 -22.11 1.62
N ALA A 427 18.46 -21.53 1.82
CA ALA A 427 17.39 -22.14 2.58
C ALA A 427 16.74 -23.30 1.81
N ASP A 428 16.39 -24.40 2.50
CA ASP A 428 15.86 -25.63 1.90
C ASP A 428 14.66 -25.36 0.99
N TYR A 429 13.80 -24.42 1.35
CA TYR A 429 12.60 -24.10 0.57
C TYR A 429 12.88 -23.34 -0.75
N HIS A 430 14.11 -22.91 -0.99
CA HIS A 430 14.57 -22.37 -2.26
C HIS A 430 15.26 -23.41 -3.17
N LEU A 431 15.68 -24.56 -2.63
CA LEU A 431 16.52 -25.51 -3.35
C LEU A 431 15.88 -26.02 -4.64
N GLU A 432 14.61 -26.44 -4.59
CA GLU A 432 13.92 -26.96 -5.78
C GLU A 432 13.88 -25.92 -6.91
N TRP A 433 13.57 -24.68 -6.58
CA TRP A 433 13.57 -23.57 -7.53
C TRP A 433 15.00 -23.25 -8.03
N ALA A 434 15.98 -23.22 -7.14
CA ALA A 434 17.38 -22.95 -7.50
C ALA A 434 17.96 -24.04 -8.39
N ASP A 435 17.60 -25.31 -8.21
CA ASP A 435 17.97 -26.42 -9.08
C ASP A 435 17.39 -26.26 -10.48
N GLN A 436 16.10 -25.89 -10.59
CA GLN A 436 15.46 -25.58 -11.88
C GLN A 436 16.17 -24.40 -12.59
N LEU A 437 16.56 -23.35 -11.84
CA LEU A 437 17.34 -22.25 -12.40
C LEU A 437 18.71 -22.68 -12.87
N LYS A 438 19.39 -23.56 -12.14
CA LYS A 438 20.71 -24.08 -12.50
C LYS A 438 20.66 -24.91 -13.78
N GLU A 439 19.57 -25.67 -13.99
CA GLU A 439 19.34 -26.39 -15.24
C GLU A 439 19.03 -25.42 -16.39
N LYS A 440 18.25 -24.39 -16.15
CA LYS A 440 17.84 -23.37 -17.14
C LYS A 440 19.01 -22.45 -17.54
N TYR A 441 19.93 -22.15 -16.60
CA TYR A 441 21.06 -21.25 -16.77
C TYR A 441 22.39 -21.90 -16.40
N PRO A 442 22.82 -22.98 -17.08
CA PRO A 442 23.96 -23.82 -16.65
C PRO A 442 25.32 -23.11 -16.66
N ASN A 443 25.43 -21.98 -17.36
CA ASN A 443 26.67 -21.22 -17.53
C ASN A 443 26.50 -19.75 -17.11
N VAL A 444 25.62 -19.45 -16.16
CA VAL A 444 25.40 -18.09 -15.69
C VAL A 444 26.69 -17.51 -15.10
N LYS A 445 27.03 -16.28 -15.48
CA LYS A 445 28.20 -15.59 -15.00
C LYS A 445 27.89 -14.70 -13.81
N GLU A 446 28.96 -14.34 -13.07
CA GLU A 446 28.84 -13.50 -11.88
C GLU A 446 28.22 -12.12 -12.19
N GLU A 447 28.53 -11.52 -13.32
CA GLU A 447 27.95 -10.25 -13.78
C GLU A 447 26.48 -10.34 -14.20
N GLU A 448 25.95 -11.53 -14.47
CA GLU A 448 24.60 -11.77 -14.99
C GLU A 448 23.65 -12.36 -13.93
N VAL A 449 24.18 -13.05 -12.91
CA VAL A 449 23.39 -13.87 -11.98
C VAL A 449 22.31 -13.08 -11.25
N ASN A 450 22.59 -11.86 -10.83
CA ASN A 450 21.63 -11.00 -10.15
C ASN A 450 20.44 -10.66 -11.08
N SER A 451 20.69 -10.28 -12.33
CA SER A 451 19.62 -9.99 -13.29
C SER A 451 18.80 -11.23 -13.65
N VAL A 452 19.44 -12.40 -13.71
CA VAL A 452 18.75 -13.69 -13.92
C VAL A 452 17.81 -13.98 -12.73
N VAL A 453 18.31 -13.89 -11.50
CA VAL A 453 17.52 -14.14 -10.30
C VAL A 453 16.36 -13.14 -10.19
N GLN A 454 16.59 -11.86 -10.45
CA GLN A 454 15.54 -10.84 -10.48
C GLN A 454 14.46 -11.15 -11.53
N HIS A 455 14.86 -11.54 -12.74
CA HIS A 455 13.92 -11.96 -13.78
C HIS A 455 13.05 -13.13 -13.32
N GLU A 456 13.68 -14.16 -12.74
CA GLU A 456 12.96 -15.37 -12.29
C GLU A 456 12.08 -15.13 -11.08
N VAL A 457 12.43 -14.23 -10.17
CA VAL A 457 11.53 -13.75 -9.11
C VAL A 457 10.27 -13.12 -9.72
N GLY A 458 10.40 -12.36 -10.80
CA GLY A 458 9.26 -11.82 -11.54
C GLY A 458 8.38 -12.89 -12.17
N GLN A 459 8.98 -14.00 -12.70
CA GLN A 459 8.20 -15.13 -13.21
C GLN A 459 7.44 -15.84 -12.08
N VAL A 460 8.06 -16.01 -10.92
CA VAL A 460 7.37 -16.55 -9.73
C VAL A 460 6.22 -15.65 -9.31
N PHE A 461 6.42 -14.32 -9.31
CA PHE A 461 5.33 -13.40 -8.97
C PHE A 461 4.19 -13.42 -10.01
N ALA A 462 4.47 -13.55 -11.29
CA ALA A 462 3.43 -13.76 -12.30
C ALA A 462 2.62 -15.03 -12.02
N ARG A 463 3.28 -16.13 -11.60
CA ARG A 463 2.61 -17.35 -11.19
C ARG A 463 1.81 -17.17 -9.90
N VAL A 464 2.29 -16.39 -8.93
CA VAL A 464 1.53 -16.00 -7.72
C VAL A 464 0.21 -15.33 -8.08
N LEU A 465 0.22 -14.41 -9.06
CA LEU A 465 -1.01 -13.77 -9.54
C LEU A 465 -1.91 -14.73 -10.30
N GLU A 466 -1.35 -15.69 -11.07
CA GLU A 466 -2.12 -16.75 -11.73
C GLU A 466 -2.81 -17.67 -10.70
N ASP A 467 -2.12 -18.02 -9.61
CA ASP A 467 -2.70 -18.81 -8.54
C ASP A 467 -3.87 -18.08 -7.87
N ALA A 468 -3.74 -16.76 -7.66
CA ALA A 468 -4.78 -15.91 -7.08
C ALA A 468 -5.92 -15.58 -8.08
N GLY A 469 -5.73 -15.81 -9.36
CA GLY A 469 -6.73 -15.60 -10.42
C GLY A 469 -7.81 -16.69 -10.40
N VAL A 470 -9.08 -16.27 -10.45
CA VAL A 470 -10.22 -17.21 -10.42
C VAL A 470 -10.31 -18.00 -11.71
N TYR A 471 -10.37 -17.34 -12.85
CA TYR A 471 -10.32 -18.00 -14.16
C TYR A 471 -8.88 -18.10 -14.64
N LYS A 472 -8.38 -19.33 -14.75
CA LYS A 472 -7.00 -19.57 -15.16
C LYS A 472 -6.78 -19.18 -16.62
N ASN A 473 -5.59 -18.72 -16.95
CA ASN A 473 -5.24 -18.29 -18.32
C ASN A 473 -4.95 -19.50 -19.23
N THR A 474 -6.01 -20.26 -19.49
CA THR A 474 -6.08 -21.42 -20.36
C THR A 474 -7.31 -21.31 -21.26
N PRO A 475 -7.40 -22.03 -22.39
CA PRO A 475 -8.62 -22.03 -23.21
C PRO A 475 -9.88 -22.36 -22.41
N PHE A 476 -9.81 -23.36 -21.52
CA PHE A 476 -10.93 -23.73 -20.62
C PHE A 476 -11.29 -22.60 -19.64
N GLY A 477 -10.29 -21.98 -18.98
CA GLY A 477 -10.54 -20.88 -18.06
C GLY A 477 -11.14 -19.67 -18.77
N HIS A 478 -10.74 -19.40 -20.01
CA HIS A 478 -11.31 -18.36 -20.86
C HIS A 478 -12.79 -18.64 -21.20
N GLU A 479 -13.11 -19.89 -21.56
CA GLU A 479 -14.49 -20.30 -21.80
C GLU A 479 -15.35 -20.19 -20.55
N ALA A 480 -14.80 -20.59 -19.39
CA ALA A 480 -15.46 -20.45 -18.10
C ALA A 480 -15.72 -18.98 -17.74
N PHE A 481 -14.75 -18.10 -17.95
CA PHE A 481 -14.93 -16.66 -17.74
C PHE A 481 -16.03 -16.09 -18.65
N MET A 482 -16.05 -16.50 -19.91
CA MET A 482 -17.09 -16.09 -20.84
C MET A 482 -18.47 -16.68 -20.47
N ARG A 483 -18.56 -17.86 -19.84
CA ARG A 483 -19.83 -18.38 -19.28
C ARG A 483 -20.38 -17.43 -18.19
N PHE A 484 -19.50 -16.98 -17.29
CA PHE A 484 -19.89 -15.99 -16.28
C PHE A 484 -20.35 -14.68 -16.93
N VAL A 485 -19.58 -14.10 -17.84
CA VAL A 485 -19.91 -12.85 -18.54
C VAL A 485 -21.26 -12.96 -19.25
N LYS A 486 -21.54 -14.08 -19.93
CA LYS A 486 -22.82 -14.37 -20.57
C LYS A 486 -23.98 -14.43 -19.53
N SER A 487 -23.73 -14.98 -18.35
CA SER A 487 -24.75 -15.06 -17.29
C SER A 487 -25.14 -13.67 -16.75
N VAL A 488 -24.24 -12.68 -16.80
CA VAL A 488 -24.54 -11.27 -16.48
C VAL A 488 -25.41 -10.62 -17.56
N GLY A 489 -25.29 -11.07 -18.83
CA GLY A 489 -26.10 -10.67 -19.97
C GLY A 489 -25.32 -9.79 -20.94
N ILE A 490 -24.64 -10.43 -21.89
CA ILE A 490 -24.05 -9.79 -23.07
C ILE A 490 -24.94 -10.00 -24.30
N ASN A 491 -24.83 -9.07 -25.27
CA ASN A 491 -25.50 -9.17 -26.59
C ASN A 491 -24.77 -10.17 -27.48
#